data_f5fa3580dd61b2628f2027e4421b2b75
#
_entry.id   f5fa3580dd61b2628f2027e4421b2b75
#
_cell.length_a   1.000
_cell.length_b   1.000
_cell.length_c   1.000
_cell.angle_alpha   90.00
_cell.angle_beta   90.00
_cell.angle_gamma   90.00
#
_symmetry.space_group_name_H-M   'P 1'
#
loop_
_entity.id
_entity.type
_entity.pdbx_description
1 polymer ?
#
loop_
_entity_poly.entity_id
_entity_poly.type
_entity_poly.pdbx_seq_one_letter_code
_entity_poly.pdbx_strand_id
1 'polypeptide(L)'
;KDYKESHAGHICNVSISPKNVAIGDAKTGNFKNDIYERRKANTLTAEDKELLASKNKNEPIKLSLEDWHKLVIRTWGENIEVRIDGKTASTFKSEGVAHDHKTLVSLTTNPVDVHYDDFAIKAAPKR
;
A
#
# COMPACT_ATOMS: atom_id res chain seq x y z
N LYS A 1 -17.53 10.75 -1.63
CA LYS A 1 -16.18 10.76 -1.14
C LYS A 1 -16.15 11.10 0.33
N ASP A 2 -15.74 10.18 1.14
CA ASP A 2 -15.75 10.38 2.58
C ASP A 2 -14.31 10.41 3.12
N TYR A 3 -13.89 11.58 3.57
CA TYR A 3 -12.58 11.78 4.16
C TYR A 3 -12.62 11.98 5.68
N LYS A 4 -13.72 11.61 6.30
CA LYS A 4 -13.90 11.83 7.74
C LYS A 4 -12.87 11.07 8.59
N GLU A 5 -12.46 9.92 8.10
CA GLU A 5 -11.57 9.03 8.85
C GLU A 5 -10.10 9.17 8.46
N SER A 6 -9.83 9.72 7.27
CA SER A 6 -8.50 9.70 6.71
C SER A 6 -8.14 11.00 6.02
N HIS A 7 -6.95 11.47 6.29
CA HIS A 7 -6.40 12.66 5.64
C HIS A 7 -6.27 12.43 4.14
N ALA A 8 -6.75 13.38 3.36
CA ALA A 8 -6.65 13.39 1.90
C ALA A 8 -7.16 12.12 1.19
N GLY A 9 -7.89 11.28 1.89
CA GLY A 9 -8.49 10.08 1.29
C GLY A 9 -7.51 9.00 0.86
N HIS A 10 -6.32 8.97 1.41
CA HIS A 10 -5.37 7.90 1.15
C HIS A 10 -5.88 6.58 1.72
N ILE A 11 -5.84 5.51 0.91
CA ILE A 11 -6.36 4.20 1.31
C ILE A 11 -5.23 3.23 1.63
N CYS A 12 -4.43 2.89 0.64
CA CYS A 12 -3.33 1.94 0.81
C CYS A 12 -2.21 2.22 -0.18
N ASN A 13 -1.06 1.65 0.08
CA ASN A 13 0.10 1.82 -0.77
C ASN A 13 0.95 0.55 -0.81
N VAL A 14 1.68 0.40 -1.90
CA VAL A 14 2.67 -0.66 -2.08
C VAL A 14 3.97 0.00 -2.51
N SER A 15 5.05 -0.31 -1.82
CA SER A 15 6.39 0.13 -2.17
C SER A 15 7.23 -1.08 -2.54
N ILE A 16 7.95 -0.99 -3.64
CA ILE A 16 8.76 -2.10 -4.14
C ILE A 16 10.19 -1.60 -4.35
N SER A 17 11.12 -2.34 -3.80
CA SER A 17 12.54 -2.14 -4.03
C SER A 17 13.16 -3.49 -4.46
N PRO A 18 14.41 -3.52 -4.93
CA PRO A 18 15.05 -4.80 -5.26
C PRO A 18 15.14 -5.79 -4.11
N LYS A 19 15.00 -5.33 -2.87
CA LYS A 19 15.18 -6.15 -1.67
C LYS A 19 13.94 -6.33 -0.83
N ASN A 20 12.86 -5.56 -1.10
CA ASN A 20 11.72 -5.51 -0.19
C ASN A 20 10.43 -5.11 -0.89
N VAL A 21 9.32 -5.69 -0.44
CA VAL A 21 7.97 -5.21 -0.75
C VAL A 21 7.34 -4.75 0.56
N ALA A 22 6.85 -3.53 0.57
CA ALA A 22 6.14 -2.99 1.73
C ALA A 22 4.71 -2.68 1.33
N ILE A 23 3.76 -3.15 2.12
CA ILE A 23 2.33 -2.89 1.94
C ILE A 23 1.84 -2.15 3.15
N GLY A 24 1.07 -1.08 2.94
CA GLY A 24 0.54 -0.29 4.04
C GLY A 24 -0.93 0.03 3.88
N ASP A 25 -1.65 -0.01 5.00
CA ASP A 25 -3.00 0.54 5.12
C ASP A 25 -2.84 1.97 5.61
N ALA A 26 -2.94 2.92 4.70
CA ALA A 26 -2.81 4.33 5.02
C ALA A 26 -4.08 4.88 5.67
N LYS A 27 -5.26 4.38 5.27
CA LYS A 27 -6.53 4.89 5.75
C LYS A 27 -6.68 4.75 7.27
N THR A 28 -6.39 3.58 7.80
CA THR A 28 -6.50 3.33 9.24
C THR A 28 -5.15 3.36 9.96
N GLY A 29 -4.08 3.69 9.22
CA GLY A 29 -2.72 3.85 9.74
C GLY A 29 -2.26 5.31 9.75
N ASN A 30 -1.21 5.61 9.00
CA ASN A 30 -0.55 6.93 9.00
C ASN A 30 -1.47 8.12 8.68
N PHE A 31 -2.49 7.92 7.87
CA PHE A 31 -3.39 8.99 7.46
C PHE A 31 -4.74 8.96 8.17
N LYS A 32 -4.94 8.09 9.16
CA LYS A 32 -6.07 8.18 10.06
C LYS A 32 -5.97 9.54 10.75
N ASN A 33 -7.06 10.30 10.79
CA ASN A 33 -7.01 11.72 11.17
C ASN A 33 -6.32 12.00 12.49
N ASP A 34 -6.64 11.29 13.55
CA ASP A 34 -6.04 11.51 14.86
C ASP A 34 -4.55 11.11 14.88
N ILE A 35 -4.20 10.02 14.22
CA ILE A 35 -2.79 9.60 14.06
C ILE A 35 -2.01 10.64 13.26
N TYR A 36 -2.61 11.12 12.16
CA TYR A 36 -1.99 12.14 11.33
C TYR A 36 -1.67 13.41 12.12
N GLU A 37 -2.63 13.88 12.91
CA GLU A 37 -2.45 15.09 13.72
C GLU A 37 -1.37 14.90 14.77
N ARG A 38 -1.37 13.78 15.48
CA ARG A 38 -0.33 13.50 16.49
C ARG A 38 1.05 13.31 15.87
N ARG A 39 1.12 12.69 14.70
CA ARG A 39 2.38 12.53 13.97
C ARG A 39 2.94 13.90 13.55
N LYS A 40 2.08 14.75 13.01
CA LYS A 40 2.42 16.11 12.59
C LYS A 40 2.92 16.96 13.78
N ALA A 41 2.30 16.79 14.94
CA ALA A 41 2.68 17.48 16.17
C ALA A 41 3.84 16.80 16.92
N ASN A 42 4.33 15.66 16.40
CA ASN A 42 5.39 14.87 17.05
C ASN A 42 4.99 14.38 18.45
N THR A 43 3.74 13.97 18.60
CA THR A 43 3.17 13.54 19.88
C THR A 43 2.59 12.12 19.82
N LEU A 44 3.10 11.27 18.93
CA LEU A 44 2.65 9.88 18.85
C LEU A 44 2.88 9.15 20.16
N THR A 45 1.86 8.43 20.60
CA THR A 45 1.94 7.60 21.81
C THR A 45 2.56 6.23 21.48
N ALA A 46 2.89 5.46 22.52
CA ALA A 46 3.34 4.08 22.35
C ALA A 46 2.25 3.22 21.67
N GLU A 47 0.99 3.45 22.01
CA GLU A 47 -0.15 2.76 21.40
C GLU A 47 -0.29 3.11 19.92
N ASP A 48 -0.07 4.38 19.56
CA ASP A 48 -0.07 4.81 18.16
C ASP A 48 1.01 4.08 17.36
N LYS A 49 2.20 3.94 17.93
CA LYS A 49 3.31 3.26 17.26
C LYS A 49 3.04 1.78 17.07
N GLU A 50 2.42 1.13 18.04
CA GLU A 50 1.97 -0.26 17.91
C GLU A 50 0.92 -0.41 16.81
N LEU A 51 -0.06 0.48 16.78
CA LEU A 51 -1.08 0.48 15.73
C LEU A 51 -0.43 0.62 14.35
N LEU A 52 0.45 1.58 14.19
CA LEU A 52 1.12 1.80 12.90
C LEU A 52 1.93 0.59 12.46
N ALA A 53 2.59 -0.09 13.38
CA ALA A 53 3.32 -1.31 13.06
C ALA A 53 2.39 -2.40 12.54
N SER A 54 1.16 -2.50 13.06
CA SER A 54 0.17 -3.47 12.61
C SER A 54 -0.46 -3.12 11.25
N LYS A 55 -0.32 -1.88 10.79
CA LYS A 55 -0.91 -1.40 9.54
C LYS A 55 0.05 -1.48 8.35
N ASN A 56 1.22 -2.05 8.55
CA ASN A 56 2.23 -2.18 7.51
C ASN A 56 2.81 -3.59 7.54
N LYS A 57 3.17 -4.08 6.38
CA LYS A 57 3.86 -5.38 6.24
C LYS A 57 5.05 -5.20 5.32
N ASN A 58 6.20 -5.66 5.77
CA ASN A 58 7.43 -5.69 4.97
C ASN A 58 7.79 -7.14 4.68
N GLU A 59 8.10 -7.44 3.43
CA GLU A 59 8.47 -8.77 2.99
C GLU A 59 9.77 -8.69 2.21
N PRO A 60 10.83 -9.40 2.65
CA PRO A 60 12.06 -9.41 1.89
C PRO A 60 11.86 -10.15 0.57
N ILE A 61 12.40 -9.58 -0.49
CA ILE A 61 12.39 -10.19 -1.82
C ILE A 61 13.76 -9.98 -2.46
N LYS A 62 13.94 -10.56 -3.64
CA LYS A 62 15.13 -10.35 -4.42
C LYS A 62 14.73 -10.17 -5.88
N LEU A 63 14.91 -8.97 -6.40
CA LEU A 63 14.65 -8.67 -7.81
C LEU A 63 15.97 -8.41 -8.53
N SER A 64 16.07 -8.95 -9.73
CA SER A 64 17.19 -8.61 -10.61
C SER A 64 17.05 -7.15 -11.07
N LEU A 65 18.17 -6.48 -11.20
CA LEU A 65 18.24 -5.11 -11.72
C LEU A 65 18.29 -5.13 -13.23
N GLU A 66 17.85 -4.04 -13.86
CA GLU A 66 17.87 -3.84 -15.30
C GLU A 66 17.08 -4.87 -16.12
N ASP A 67 16.16 -5.58 -15.45
CA ASP A 67 15.23 -6.50 -16.09
C ASP A 67 13.80 -5.97 -15.97
N TRP A 68 12.98 -6.31 -16.95
CA TRP A 68 11.55 -6.07 -16.83
C TRP A 68 10.92 -7.11 -15.92
N HIS A 69 10.06 -6.63 -15.02
CA HIS A 69 9.30 -7.47 -14.11
C HIS A 69 7.81 -7.20 -14.28
N LYS A 70 7.02 -8.26 -14.24
CA LYS A 70 5.57 -8.12 -14.27
C LYS A 70 5.06 -7.97 -12.84
N LEU A 71 4.40 -6.85 -12.58
CA LEU A 71 3.84 -6.54 -11.28
C LEU A 71 2.32 -6.60 -11.37
N VAL A 72 1.70 -7.36 -10.47
CA VAL A 72 0.25 -7.41 -10.34
C VAL A 72 -0.11 -7.11 -8.89
N ILE A 73 -0.97 -6.12 -8.69
CA ILE A 73 -1.51 -5.79 -7.37
C ILE A 73 -3.01 -6.02 -7.44
N ARG A 74 -3.53 -6.84 -6.53
CA ARG A 74 -4.94 -7.20 -6.47
C ARG A 74 -5.50 -6.84 -5.11
N THR A 75 -6.70 -6.27 -5.09
CA THR A 75 -7.42 -6.00 -3.85
C THR A 75 -8.80 -6.65 -3.90
N TRP A 76 -9.22 -7.22 -2.80
CA TRP A 76 -10.58 -7.75 -2.64
C TRP A 76 -10.93 -7.73 -1.15
N GLY A 77 -12.05 -7.08 -0.81
CA GLY A 77 -12.42 -6.88 0.59
C GLY A 77 -11.29 -6.19 1.33
N GLU A 78 -10.86 -6.74 2.44
CA GLU A 78 -9.77 -6.19 3.25
C GLU A 78 -8.38 -6.65 2.81
N ASN A 79 -8.30 -7.40 1.72
CA ASN A 79 -7.07 -8.06 1.30
C ASN A 79 -6.37 -7.31 0.17
N ILE A 80 -5.05 -7.35 0.20
CA ILE A 80 -4.21 -6.88 -0.89
C ILE A 80 -3.13 -7.94 -1.15
N GLU A 81 -2.90 -8.25 -2.41
CA GLU A 81 -1.88 -9.21 -2.84
C GLU A 81 -0.96 -8.54 -3.85
N VAL A 82 0.34 -8.73 -3.67
CA VAL A 82 1.36 -8.29 -4.61
C VAL A 82 2.00 -9.52 -5.23
N ARG A 83 1.96 -9.60 -6.56
CA ARG A 83 2.59 -10.68 -7.32
C ARG A 83 3.66 -10.09 -8.22
N ILE A 84 4.80 -10.73 -8.26
CA ILE A 84 5.91 -10.33 -9.12
C ILE A 84 6.33 -11.53 -9.95
N ASP A 85 6.34 -11.35 -11.26
CA ASP A 85 6.71 -12.40 -12.23
C ASP A 85 5.92 -13.70 -12.03
N GLY A 86 4.63 -13.57 -11.71
CA GLY A 86 3.72 -14.69 -11.53
C GLY A 86 3.73 -15.35 -10.16
N LYS A 87 4.56 -14.86 -9.24
CA LYS A 87 4.65 -15.41 -7.88
C LYS A 87 4.14 -14.41 -6.86
N THR A 88 3.41 -14.89 -5.86
CA THR A 88 2.98 -14.04 -4.75
C THR A 88 4.19 -13.61 -3.93
N ALA A 89 4.46 -12.31 -3.94
CA ALA A 89 5.54 -11.73 -3.16
C ALA A 89 5.08 -11.39 -1.73
N SER A 90 3.85 -10.91 -1.58
CA SER A 90 3.29 -10.59 -0.27
C SER A 90 1.78 -10.49 -0.32
N THR A 91 1.14 -10.77 0.80
CA THR A 91 -0.29 -10.54 1.02
C THR A 91 -0.48 -9.82 2.34
N PHE A 92 -1.50 -8.97 2.40
CA PHE A 92 -1.78 -8.20 3.61
C PHE A 92 -3.28 -8.04 3.76
N LYS A 93 -3.75 -8.09 5.00
CA LYS A 93 -5.17 -7.88 5.32
C LYS A 93 -5.28 -6.75 6.31
N SER A 94 -6.05 -5.72 5.96
CA SER A 94 -6.33 -4.61 6.85
C SER A 94 -7.65 -3.95 6.47
N GLU A 95 -8.37 -3.47 7.48
CA GLU A 95 -9.72 -2.93 7.29
C GLU A 95 -9.78 -1.74 6.34
N GLY A 96 -8.76 -0.91 6.30
CA GLY A 96 -8.74 0.27 5.43
C GLY A 96 -8.74 -0.07 3.94
N VAL A 97 -8.23 -1.24 3.59
CA VAL A 97 -8.20 -1.70 2.19
C VAL A 97 -9.60 -1.94 1.64
N ALA A 98 -10.57 -2.23 2.50
CA ALA A 98 -11.94 -2.53 2.10
C ALA A 98 -12.77 -1.31 1.67
N HIS A 99 -12.16 -0.13 1.57
CA HIS A 99 -12.88 1.08 1.13
C HIS A 99 -13.55 0.88 -0.23
N ASP A 100 -14.83 1.18 -0.31
CA ASP A 100 -15.66 0.89 -1.48
C ASP A 100 -15.27 1.66 -2.74
N HIS A 101 -14.78 2.87 -2.57
CA HIS A 101 -14.50 3.77 -3.69
C HIS A 101 -13.02 4.06 -3.83
N LYS A 102 -12.33 3.21 -4.57
CA LYS A 102 -10.94 3.45 -4.96
C LYS A 102 -10.93 4.15 -6.31
N THR A 103 -10.86 5.48 -6.28
CA THR A 103 -11.06 6.31 -7.47
C THR A 103 -9.79 6.78 -8.12
N LEU A 104 -8.65 6.59 -7.49
CA LEU A 104 -7.36 7.04 -8.02
C LEU A 104 -6.27 6.02 -7.73
N VAL A 105 -5.52 5.71 -8.77
CA VAL A 105 -4.27 4.96 -8.65
C VAL A 105 -3.14 5.85 -9.16
N SER A 106 -2.07 5.97 -8.39
CA SER A 106 -0.91 6.73 -8.84
C SER A 106 0.35 5.86 -8.76
N LEU A 107 1.22 6.07 -9.74
CA LEU A 107 2.54 5.47 -9.77
C LEU A 107 3.54 6.56 -9.47
N THR A 108 4.38 6.35 -8.47
CA THR A 108 5.41 7.30 -8.09
C THR A 108 6.75 6.60 -8.05
N THR A 109 7.82 7.37 -8.26
CA THR A 109 9.18 6.86 -8.12
C THR A 109 9.92 7.74 -7.13
N ASN A 110 10.74 7.11 -6.32
CA ASN A 110 11.73 7.80 -5.50
C ASN A 110 12.95 8.08 -6.39
N PRO A 111 14.02 8.72 -5.89
CA PRO A 111 15.16 9.13 -6.72
C PRO A 111 15.99 7.95 -7.25
N VAL A 112 15.33 7.08 -8.02
CA VAL A 112 15.93 5.98 -8.77
C VAL A 112 15.26 5.92 -10.13
N ASP A 113 15.96 5.45 -11.14
CA ASP A 113 15.40 5.30 -12.47
C ASP A 113 14.49 4.08 -12.51
N VAL A 114 13.20 4.30 -12.75
CA VAL A 114 12.20 3.25 -12.91
C VAL A 114 11.40 3.53 -14.18
N HIS A 115 11.24 2.50 -14.99
CA HIS A 115 10.43 2.57 -16.20
C HIS A 115 9.18 1.71 -16.01
N TYR A 116 8.04 2.25 -16.42
CA TYR A 116 6.77 1.54 -16.41
C TYR A 116 6.29 1.33 -17.84
N ASP A 117 5.71 0.16 -18.11
CA ASP A 117 5.13 -0.16 -19.40
C ASP A 117 3.92 -1.07 -19.21
N ASP A 118 3.03 -1.11 -20.20
CA ASP A 118 1.84 -1.96 -20.21
C ASP A 118 0.94 -1.79 -18.97
N PHE A 119 0.76 -0.56 -18.51
CA PHE A 119 -0.09 -0.27 -17.37
C PHE A 119 -1.56 -0.53 -17.68
N ALA A 120 -2.23 -1.31 -16.84
CA ALA A 120 -3.65 -1.60 -16.97
C ALA A 120 -4.31 -1.75 -15.60
N ILE A 121 -5.57 -1.29 -15.50
CA ILE A 121 -6.41 -1.49 -14.33
C ILE A 121 -7.62 -2.29 -14.78
N LYS A 122 -7.90 -3.40 -14.08
CA LYS A 122 -9.00 -4.28 -14.41
C LYS A 122 -9.86 -4.54 -13.18
N ALA A 123 -11.17 -4.57 -13.36
CA ALA A 123 -12.07 -5.03 -12.31
C ALA A 123 -11.92 -6.55 -12.18
N ALA A 124 -11.59 -7.01 -10.96
CA ALA A 124 -11.48 -8.43 -10.70
C ALA A 124 -12.87 -9.04 -10.47
N PRO A 125 -13.07 -10.33 -10.81
CA PRO A 125 -14.30 -11.01 -10.46
C PRO A 125 -14.50 -11.01 -8.94
N LYS A 126 -15.75 -10.93 -8.51
CA LYS A 126 -16.08 -11.06 -7.10
C LYS A 126 -15.72 -12.46 -6.60
N ARG A 127 -15.24 -12.51 -5.39
CA ARG A 127 -14.89 -13.77 -4.72
C ARG A 127 -15.86 -14.08 -3.61
#